data_272482f28a307b61b537f57d19b386de
#
_entry.id   272482f28a307b61b537f57d19b386de
#
_cell.length_a   1.000
_cell.length_b   1.000
_cell.length_c   1.000
_cell.angle_alpha   90.00
_cell.angle_beta   90.00
_cell.angle_gamma   90.00
#
_symmetry.space_group_name_H-M   'P 1'
#
loop_
_entity.id
_entity.type
_entity.pdbx_description
1 polymer ?
#
loop_
_entity_poly.entity_id
_entity_poly.type
_entity_poly.pdbx_seq_one_letter_code
_entity_poly.pdbx_strand_id
1 'polypeptide(L)'
;MAYVLFISEAKLKDSTAINLNVDPNTILPYILQAQRIYIEPKIGTDLYEKLESLITAGTIGNVGNEAYKTLVDEYIGDCLPSFAFHMCIPYLRFKTENGNIYSKTSETGNALSTEEAQHLREEVRNNAEYFTERMIKYITNNITLFPEYNTNSGADISPDQNAYYNGMNLERPMRQGTKLTLRNFLNASDY
;
A
#
# COMPACT_ATOMS: atom_id res chain seq x y z
N MET A 1 -1.21 16.87 -13.25
CA MET A 1 -1.97 16.60 -12.02
C MET A 1 -1.00 16.55 -10.86
N ALA A 2 -1.28 17.23 -9.76
CA ALA A 2 -0.49 17.09 -8.56
C ALA A 2 -0.88 15.77 -7.89
N TYR A 3 0.08 14.90 -7.62
CA TYR A 3 -0.16 13.66 -6.88
C TYR A 3 -0.25 13.96 -5.40
N VAL A 4 -1.19 13.31 -4.72
CA VAL A 4 -1.37 13.41 -3.26
C VAL A 4 -0.61 12.28 -2.61
N LEU A 5 0.26 12.62 -1.67
CA LEU A 5 0.97 11.63 -0.87
C LEU A 5 0.32 11.51 0.51
N PHE A 6 0.11 10.29 0.99
CA PHE A 6 -0.46 10.03 2.32
C PHE A 6 0.59 10.20 3.43
N ILE A 7 1.87 10.10 3.09
CA ILE A 7 2.96 10.38 4.01
C ILE A 7 3.94 11.39 3.41
N SER A 8 4.61 12.16 4.27
CA SER A 8 5.68 13.05 3.87
C SER A 8 7.01 12.28 3.75
N GLU A 9 7.99 12.88 3.06
CA GLU A 9 9.35 12.35 3.04
C GLU A 9 10.00 12.33 4.45
N ALA A 10 9.67 13.32 5.27
CA ALA A 10 10.13 13.37 6.64
C ALA A 10 9.66 12.15 7.43
N LYS A 11 8.36 11.81 7.33
CA LYS A 11 7.79 10.60 7.95
C LYS A 11 8.50 9.33 7.47
N LEU A 12 8.79 9.24 6.17
CA LEU A 12 9.54 8.09 5.63
C LEU A 12 10.92 7.98 6.22
N LYS A 13 11.69 9.09 6.29
CA LYS A 13 13.02 9.13 6.86
C LYS A 13 13.04 8.84 8.36
N ASP A 14 12.07 9.34 9.09
CA ASP A 14 11.94 9.11 10.54
C ASP A 14 11.52 7.66 10.88
N SER A 15 10.78 7.01 9.99
CA SER A 15 10.24 5.65 10.21
C SER A 15 11.12 4.55 9.63
N THR A 16 12.17 4.88 8.88
CA THR A 16 13.02 3.91 8.17
C THR A 16 14.50 4.20 8.36
N ALA A 17 15.35 3.29 7.89
CA ALA A 17 16.80 3.45 7.92
C ALA A 17 17.35 4.40 6.82
N ILE A 18 16.49 5.15 6.14
CA ILE A 18 16.92 6.11 5.12
C ILE A 18 17.56 7.33 5.81
N ASN A 19 18.79 7.63 5.44
CA ASN A 19 19.48 8.78 5.99
C ASN A 19 18.79 10.10 5.61
N LEU A 20 18.76 11.06 6.52
CA LEU A 20 18.20 12.40 6.31
C LEU A 20 18.81 13.15 5.10
N ASN A 21 20.06 12.84 4.76
CA ASN A 21 20.77 13.46 3.63
C ASN A 21 20.38 12.93 2.24
N VAL A 22 19.48 11.93 2.16
CA VAL A 22 19.00 11.45 0.86
C VAL A 22 18.08 12.51 0.25
N ASP A 23 18.35 12.84 -1.03
CA ASP A 23 17.56 13.83 -1.77
C ASP A 23 16.08 13.39 -1.84
N PRO A 24 15.14 14.25 -1.40
CA PRO A 24 13.70 14.02 -1.51
C PRO A 24 13.25 13.58 -2.89
N ASN A 25 13.75 14.20 -3.93
CA ASN A 25 13.37 13.88 -5.31
C ASN A 25 13.68 12.43 -5.70
N THR A 26 14.61 11.79 -5.00
CA THR A 26 14.95 10.38 -5.23
C THR A 26 13.92 9.45 -4.61
N ILE A 27 13.30 9.82 -3.49
CA ILE A 27 12.42 8.93 -2.71
C ILE A 27 10.93 9.17 -2.93
N LEU A 28 10.51 10.40 -3.26
CA LEU A 28 9.11 10.76 -3.50
C LEU A 28 8.41 9.86 -4.54
N PRO A 29 9.03 9.50 -5.69
CA PRO A 29 8.40 8.60 -6.65
C PRO A 29 8.09 7.22 -6.07
N TYR A 30 8.92 6.72 -5.14
CA TYR A 30 8.72 5.41 -4.53
C TYR A 30 7.64 5.43 -3.45
N ILE A 31 7.42 6.56 -2.77
CA ILE A 31 6.26 6.73 -1.88
C ILE A 31 4.97 6.61 -2.70
N LEU A 32 4.88 7.32 -3.82
CA LEU A 32 3.72 7.26 -4.70
C LEU A 32 3.49 5.86 -5.28
N GLN A 33 4.56 5.21 -5.75
CA GLN A 33 4.47 3.85 -6.28
C GLN A 33 4.02 2.86 -5.20
N ALA A 34 4.59 2.93 -4.00
CA ALA A 34 4.21 2.09 -2.88
C ALA A 34 2.74 2.31 -2.50
N GLN A 35 2.29 3.55 -2.47
CA GLN A 35 0.91 3.92 -2.19
C GLN A 35 -0.07 3.28 -3.20
N ARG A 36 0.26 3.33 -4.49
CA ARG A 36 -0.55 2.77 -5.56
C ARG A 36 -0.49 1.24 -5.65
N ILE A 37 0.66 0.64 -5.41
CA ILE A 37 0.85 -0.81 -5.55
C ILE A 37 0.35 -1.58 -4.34
N TYR A 38 0.59 -1.05 -3.12
CA TYR A 38 0.36 -1.79 -1.89
C TYR A 38 -0.84 -1.29 -1.07
N ILE A 39 -1.16 0.02 -1.12
CA ILE A 39 -2.24 0.56 -0.30
C ILE A 39 -3.56 0.59 -1.08
N GLU A 40 -3.58 1.17 -2.28
CA GLU A 40 -4.80 1.31 -3.08
C GLU A 40 -5.55 -0.02 -3.28
N PRO A 41 -4.90 -1.16 -3.63
CA PRO A 41 -5.61 -2.43 -3.74
C PRO A 41 -6.20 -2.95 -2.43
N LYS A 42 -5.65 -2.54 -1.28
CA LYS A 42 -6.12 -3.00 0.03
C LYS A 42 -7.31 -2.19 0.55
N ILE A 43 -7.38 -0.92 0.22
CA ILE A 43 -8.47 -0.05 0.66
C ILE A 43 -9.55 0.17 -0.41
N GLY A 44 -9.24 -0.16 -1.67
CA GLY A 44 -10.10 0.07 -2.82
C GLY A 44 -10.06 1.51 -3.32
N THR A 45 -10.43 1.70 -4.58
CA THR A 45 -10.34 3.01 -5.26
C THR A 45 -11.24 4.04 -4.60
N ASP A 46 -12.48 3.69 -4.22
CA ASP A 46 -13.43 4.65 -3.65
C ASP A 46 -12.92 5.26 -2.33
N LEU A 47 -12.40 4.42 -1.41
CA LEU A 47 -11.82 4.92 -0.16
C LEU A 47 -10.50 5.66 -0.41
N TYR A 48 -9.69 5.19 -1.36
CA TYR A 48 -8.44 5.86 -1.74
C TYR A 48 -8.70 7.28 -2.25
N GLU A 49 -9.63 7.48 -3.19
CA GLU A 49 -10.00 8.79 -3.72
C GLU A 49 -10.62 9.70 -2.65
N LYS A 50 -11.40 9.11 -1.73
CA LYS A 50 -11.92 9.85 -0.58
C LYS A 50 -10.80 10.43 0.28
N LEU A 51 -9.78 9.62 0.61
CA LEU A 51 -8.61 10.10 1.35
C LEU A 51 -7.84 11.17 0.60
N GLU A 52 -7.58 10.97 -0.71
CA GLU A 52 -6.94 12.00 -1.55
C GLU A 52 -7.71 13.32 -1.54
N SER A 53 -9.04 13.25 -1.64
CA SER A 53 -9.89 14.46 -1.63
C SER A 53 -9.83 15.20 -0.30
N LEU A 54 -9.87 14.47 0.83
CA LEU A 54 -9.80 15.07 2.18
C LEU A 54 -8.43 15.72 2.45
N ILE A 55 -7.34 15.09 1.98
CA ILE A 55 -5.99 15.63 2.12
C ILE A 55 -5.83 16.86 1.23
N THR A 56 -6.25 16.79 -0.03
CA THR A 56 -6.16 17.92 -0.98
C THR A 56 -6.94 19.13 -0.50
N ALA A 57 -8.13 18.91 0.06
CA ALA A 57 -8.96 19.98 0.61
C ALA A 57 -8.44 20.50 1.98
N GLY A 58 -7.47 19.82 2.59
CA GLY A 58 -7.00 20.14 3.94
C GLY A 58 -8.04 19.90 5.05
N THR A 59 -9.06 19.09 4.77
CA THR A 59 -10.21 18.88 5.67
C THR A 59 -10.13 17.58 6.47
N ILE A 60 -9.09 16.79 6.29
CA ILE A 60 -8.93 15.50 6.98
C ILE A 60 -8.89 15.64 8.52
N GLY A 61 -8.43 16.79 9.04
CA GLY A 61 -8.41 17.10 10.46
C GLY A 61 -9.69 17.70 11.02
N ASN A 62 -10.74 17.90 10.21
CA ASN A 62 -11.98 18.50 10.64
C ASN A 62 -12.87 17.52 11.42
N VAL A 63 -13.79 18.07 12.22
CA VAL A 63 -14.80 17.30 12.93
C VAL A 63 -15.60 16.46 11.93
N GLY A 64 -15.75 15.17 12.22
CA GLY A 64 -16.41 14.19 11.37
C GLY A 64 -15.48 13.39 10.46
N ASN A 65 -14.19 13.78 10.35
CA ASN A 65 -13.19 13.08 9.56
C ASN A 65 -12.11 12.40 10.44
N GLU A 66 -12.33 12.33 11.75
CA GLU A 66 -11.34 11.79 12.70
C GLU A 66 -10.94 10.35 12.37
N ALA A 67 -11.89 9.52 11.92
CA ALA A 67 -11.61 8.14 11.54
C ALA A 67 -10.68 8.05 10.32
N TYR A 68 -10.90 8.89 9.32
CA TYR A 68 -10.02 8.96 8.13
C TYR A 68 -8.63 9.48 8.50
N LYS A 69 -8.57 10.47 9.39
CA LYS A 69 -7.30 10.98 9.91
C LYS A 69 -6.53 9.88 10.65
N THR A 70 -7.19 9.17 11.56
CA THR A 70 -6.59 8.04 12.28
C THR A 70 -6.11 6.95 11.31
N LEU A 71 -6.90 6.64 10.28
CA LEU A 71 -6.51 5.67 9.26
C LEU A 71 -5.21 6.09 8.54
N VAL A 72 -5.09 7.35 8.16
CA VAL A 72 -3.89 7.85 7.45
C VAL A 72 -2.70 7.96 8.39
N ASP A 73 -2.86 8.57 9.56
CA ASP A 73 -1.75 8.89 10.45
C ASP A 73 -1.17 7.67 11.17
N GLU A 74 -2.03 6.73 11.62
CA GLU A 74 -1.63 5.60 12.46
C GLU A 74 -1.49 4.29 11.68
N TYR A 75 -2.40 4.00 10.74
CA TYR A 75 -2.40 2.70 10.05
C TYR A 75 -1.67 2.74 8.72
N ILE A 76 -2.01 3.68 7.84
CA ILE A 76 -1.26 3.88 6.58
C ILE A 76 0.14 4.41 6.90
N GLY A 77 0.25 5.31 7.89
CA GLY A 77 1.51 5.87 8.37
C GLY A 77 2.48 4.86 8.97
N ASP A 78 2.02 3.66 9.37
CA ASP A 78 2.88 2.57 9.84
C ASP A 78 3.32 1.63 8.68
N CYS A 79 2.42 1.29 7.75
CA CYS A 79 2.74 0.33 6.69
C CYS A 79 3.38 0.96 5.45
N LEU A 80 2.92 2.14 5.01
CA LEU A 80 3.40 2.78 3.77
C LEU A 80 4.89 3.13 3.79
N PRO A 81 5.49 3.65 4.89
CA PRO A 81 6.94 3.90 4.93
C PRO A 81 7.76 2.63 4.68
N SER A 82 7.34 1.50 5.24
CA SER A 82 8.03 0.22 5.06
C SER A 82 7.95 -0.26 3.60
N PHE A 83 6.80 -0.14 2.94
CA PHE A 83 6.67 -0.46 1.52
C PHE A 83 7.47 0.49 0.63
N ALA A 84 7.45 1.79 0.92
CA ALA A 84 8.25 2.76 0.19
C ALA A 84 9.76 2.47 0.33
N PHE A 85 10.21 2.12 1.54
CA PHE A 85 11.59 1.72 1.78
C PHE A 85 11.94 0.42 1.05
N HIS A 86 11.08 -0.60 1.10
CA HIS A 86 11.24 -1.83 0.33
C HIS A 86 11.47 -1.56 -1.16
N MET A 87 10.74 -0.59 -1.74
CA MET A 87 10.90 -0.19 -3.12
C MET A 87 12.17 0.64 -3.37
N CYS A 88 12.59 1.45 -2.41
CA CYS A 88 13.80 2.28 -2.53
C CYS A 88 15.09 1.47 -2.50
N ILE A 89 15.17 0.35 -1.75
CA ILE A 89 16.42 -0.41 -1.51
C ILE A 89 17.20 -0.70 -2.80
N PRO A 90 16.61 -1.24 -3.88
CA PRO A 90 17.36 -1.52 -5.11
C PRO A 90 17.97 -0.27 -5.74
N TYR A 91 17.21 0.84 -5.71
CA TYR A 91 17.59 2.08 -6.38
C TYR A 91 18.57 2.92 -5.58
N LEU A 92 18.58 2.79 -4.26
CA LEU A 92 19.58 3.44 -3.42
C LEU A 92 21.00 2.88 -3.66
N ARG A 93 21.12 1.64 -4.16
CA ARG A 93 22.40 1.01 -4.52
C ARG A 93 22.97 1.54 -5.84
N PHE A 94 22.13 2.01 -6.73
CA PHE A 94 22.52 2.37 -8.08
C PHE A 94 22.46 3.86 -8.30
N LYS A 95 23.30 4.34 -9.18
CA LYS A 95 23.29 5.71 -9.70
C LYS A 95 23.19 5.64 -11.21
N THR A 96 22.26 6.38 -11.78
CA THR A 96 22.10 6.51 -13.22
C THR A 96 22.71 7.81 -13.66
N GLU A 97 23.77 7.75 -14.45
CA GLU A 97 24.44 8.93 -15.03
C GLU A 97 24.79 8.64 -16.48
N ASN A 98 24.62 9.64 -17.36
CA ASN A 98 25.00 9.58 -18.78
C ASN A 98 24.54 8.32 -19.52
N GLY A 99 23.33 7.82 -19.19
CA GLY A 99 22.77 6.64 -19.88
C GLY A 99 23.27 5.28 -19.38
N ASN A 100 24.11 5.25 -18.34
CA ASN A 100 24.58 4.02 -17.72
C ASN A 100 24.14 3.93 -16.25
N ILE A 101 24.04 2.71 -15.73
CA ILE A 101 23.72 2.42 -14.34
C ILE A 101 25.00 1.94 -13.64
N TYR A 102 25.40 2.66 -12.60
CA TYR A 102 26.58 2.32 -11.81
C TYR A 102 26.18 1.90 -10.39
N SER A 103 26.95 0.94 -9.83
CA SER A 103 26.85 0.64 -8.40
C SER A 103 27.54 1.76 -7.61
N LYS A 104 26.86 2.28 -6.57
CA LYS A 104 27.48 3.24 -5.63
C LYS A 104 28.52 2.52 -4.78
N THR A 105 29.77 2.99 -4.83
CA THR A 105 30.82 2.61 -3.87
C THR A 105 31.00 3.73 -2.87
N SER A 106 31.18 3.38 -1.60
CA SER A 106 31.50 4.34 -0.54
C SER A 106 32.99 4.21 -0.17
N GLU A 107 33.65 5.32 0.05
CA GLU A 107 35.04 5.33 0.53
C GLU A 107 35.14 4.81 1.98
N THR A 108 34.07 4.88 2.75
CA THR A 108 34.03 4.56 4.18
C THR A 108 33.27 3.29 4.55
N GLY A 109 32.72 2.56 3.56
CA GLY A 109 31.97 1.34 3.83
C GLY A 109 31.84 0.45 2.61
N ASN A 110 31.72 -0.85 2.83
CA ASN A 110 31.43 -1.80 1.77
C ASN A 110 29.93 -1.77 1.43
N ALA A 111 29.61 -1.73 0.15
CA ALA A 111 28.22 -1.91 -0.29
C ALA A 111 27.75 -3.31 0.09
N LEU A 112 26.50 -3.41 0.58
CA LEU A 112 25.83 -4.69 0.83
C LEU A 112 25.93 -5.62 -0.38
N SER A 113 26.11 -6.90 -0.15
CA SER A 113 25.98 -7.91 -1.23
C SER A 113 24.55 -7.91 -1.77
N THR A 114 24.35 -8.55 -2.91
CA THR A 114 23.00 -8.67 -3.48
C THR A 114 22.09 -9.51 -2.59
N GLU A 115 22.63 -10.56 -1.97
CA GLU A 115 21.91 -11.44 -1.07
C GLU A 115 21.48 -10.73 0.23
N GLU A 116 22.38 -9.97 0.85
CA GLU A 116 22.07 -9.17 2.03
C GLU A 116 21.02 -8.09 1.74
N ALA A 117 21.10 -7.43 0.59
CA ALA A 117 20.10 -6.44 0.18
C ALA A 117 18.73 -7.09 -0.07
N GLN A 118 18.70 -8.32 -0.61
CA GLN A 118 17.46 -9.06 -0.81
C GLN A 118 16.85 -9.52 0.51
N HIS A 119 17.67 -10.02 1.43
CA HIS A 119 17.22 -10.37 2.79
C HIS A 119 16.61 -9.16 3.51
N LEU A 120 17.28 -8.01 3.47
CA LEU A 120 16.74 -6.77 4.04
C LEU A 120 15.40 -6.39 3.40
N ARG A 121 15.27 -6.52 2.07
CA ARG A 121 14.00 -6.25 1.38
C ARG A 121 12.87 -7.16 1.86
N GLU A 122 13.15 -8.43 2.04
CA GLU A 122 12.15 -9.41 2.50
C GLU A 122 11.72 -9.12 3.94
N GLU A 123 12.65 -8.79 4.84
CA GLU A 123 12.35 -8.40 6.22
C GLU A 123 11.47 -7.15 6.28
N VAL A 124 11.85 -6.11 5.54
CA VAL A 124 11.08 -4.85 5.49
C VAL A 124 9.68 -5.10 4.93
N ARG A 125 9.56 -5.95 3.91
CA ARG A 125 8.27 -6.34 3.35
C ARG A 125 7.40 -7.09 4.35
N ASN A 126 7.96 -8.07 5.07
CA ASN A 126 7.22 -8.84 6.08
C ASN A 126 6.66 -7.92 7.18
N ASN A 127 7.45 -6.93 7.61
CA ASN A 127 6.98 -5.93 8.57
C ASN A 127 5.84 -5.08 7.99
N ALA A 128 5.97 -4.65 6.74
CA ALA A 128 4.92 -3.88 6.06
C ALA A 128 3.61 -4.68 5.93
N GLU A 129 3.70 -5.97 5.59
CA GLU A 129 2.54 -6.87 5.48
C GLU A 129 1.84 -7.06 6.84
N TYR A 130 2.59 -7.16 7.93
CA TYR A 130 2.02 -7.21 9.28
C TYR A 130 1.20 -5.94 9.61
N PHE A 131 1.75 -4.76 9.33
CA PHE A 131 1.01 -3.51 9.55
C PHE A 131 -0.17 -3.35 8.60
N THR A 132 -0.09 -3.89 7.38
CA THR A 132 -1.20 -3.93 6.44
C THR A 132 -2.35 -4.78 6.96
N GLU A 133 -2.06 -5.94 7.55
CA GLU A 133 -3.08 -6.77 8.19
C GLU A 133 -3.77 -6.02 9.35
N ARG A 134 -3.00 -5.27 10.14
CA ARG A 134 -3.54 -4.42 11.20
C ARG A 134 -4.47 -3.33 10.63
N MET A 135 -4.08 -2.70 9.53
CA MET A 135 -4.89 -1.70 8.83
C MET A 135 -6.21 -2.30 8.32
N ILE A 136 -6.17 -3.45 7.65
CA ILE A 136 -7.37 -4.14 7.15
C ILE A 136 -8.31 -4.49 8.31
N LYS A 137 -7.78 -5.03 9.41
CA LYS A 137 -8.57 -5.34 10.62
C LYS A 137 -9.23 -4.09 11.20
N TYR A 138 -8.52 -2.95 11.24
CA TYR A 138 -9.09 -1.70 11.71
C TYR A 138 -10.26 -1.24 10.85
N ILE A 139 -10.10 -1.22 9.52
CA ILE A 139 -11.17 -0.83 8.59
C ILE A 139 -12.37 -1.79 8.73
N THR A 140 -12.11 -3.10 8.77
CA THR A 140 -13.17 -4.11 8.86
C THR A 140 -13.95 -4.02 10.17
N ASN A 141 -13.27 -3.77 11.29
CA ASN A 141 -13.92 -3.61 12.59
C ASN A 141 -14.73 -2.30 12.70
N ASN A 142 -14.36 -1.30 11.91
CA ASN A 142 -14.98 0.02 11.90
C ASN A 142 -15.67 0.33 10.56
N ILE A 143 -16.23 -0.67 9.92
CA ILE A 143 -16.78 -0.58 8.56
C ILE A 143 -17.84 0.52 8.39
N THR A 144 -18.58 0.84 9.45
CA THR A 144 -19.59 1.90 9.45
C THR A 144 -18.99 3.31 9.36
N LEU A 145 -17.71 3.46 9.70
CA LEU A 145 -16.98 4.74 9.59
C LEU A 145 -16.35 4.91 8.20
N PHE A 146 -16.24 3.83 7.43
CA PHE A 146 -15.64 3.79 6.10
C PHE A 146 -16.64 3.20 5.08
N PRO A 147 -17.75 3.91 4.78
CA PRO A 147 -18.76 3.39 3.85
C PRO A 147 -18.17 3.13 2.45
N GLU A 148 -17.18 3.92 2.04
CA GLU A 148 -16.49 3.79 0.74
C GLU A 148 -15.74 2.47 0.59
N TYR A 149 -15.37 1.81 1.69
CA TYR A 149 -14.72 0.48 1.65
C TYR A 149 -15.65 -0.62 1.12
N ASN A 150 -16.96 -0.46 1.31
CA ASN A 150 -17.96 -1.43 0.83
C ASN A 150 -18.63 -0.99 -0.48
N THR A 151 -18.43 0.25 -0.90
CA THR A 151 -18.97 0.74 -2.17
C THR A 151 -17.99 0.39 -3.28
N ASN A 152 -18.54 0.06 -4.44
CA ASN A 152 -17.79 -0.02 -5.66
C ASN A 152 -18.56 0.82 -6.67
N SER A 153 -18.09 2.03 -6.93
CA SER A 153 -18.67 2.93 -7.91
C SER A 153 -18.51 2.42 -9.36
N GLY A 154 -17.90 1.24 -9.52
CA GLY A 154 -17.66 0.61 -10.82
C GLY A 154 -16.45 1.20 -11.54
N ALA A 155 -15.70 2.05 -10.86
CA ALA A 155 -14.60 2.75 -11.50
C ALA A 155 -13.37 1.86 -11.65
N ASP A 156 -12.97 1.08 -10.62
CA ASP A 156 -11.68 0.40 -10.71
C ASP A 156 -11.54 -0.79 -9.73
N ILE A 157 -10.78 -0.65 -8.64
CA ILE A 157 -10.35 -1.76 -7.80
C ILE A 157 -11.24 -1.90 -6.56
N SER A 158 -11.82 -3.08 -6.37
CA SER A 158 -12.47 -3.43 -5.10
C SER A 158 -11.42 -3.79 -4.05
N PRO A 159 -11.66 -3.51 -2.75
CA PRO A 159 -10.73 -3.84 -1.69
C PRO A 159 -10.34 -5.31 -1.64
N ASP A 160 -9.05 -5.59 -1.60
CA ASP A 160 -8.49 -6.93 -1.40
C ASP A 160 -8.11 -7.12 0.06
N GLN A 161 -8.78 -8.06 0.74
CA GLN A 161 -8.60 -8.33 2.17
C GLN A 161 -7.32 -9.12 2.50
N ASN A 162 -6.58 -9.59 1.49
CA ASN A 162 -5.31 -10.29 1.72
C ASN A 162 -4.18 -9.32 2.07
N ALA A 163 -3.47 -9.59 3.15
CA ALA A 163 -2.29 -8.81 3.52
C ALA A 163 -1.09 -9.09 2.60
N TYR A 164 -1.01 -10.29 2.02
CA TYR A 164 0.13 -10.72 1.22
C TYR A 164 0.00 -10.33 -0.25
N TYR A 165 1.01 -9.65 -0.77
CA TYR A 165 1.17 -9.43 -2.19
C TYR A 165 2.06 -10.51 -2.79
N ASN A 166 1.45 -11.54 -3.37
CA ASN A 166 2.19 -12.64 -4.00
C ASN A 166 2.29 -12.52 -5.54
N GLY A 167 1.82 -11.43 -6.11
CA GLY A 167 1.82 -11.21 -7.57
C GLY A 167 0.90 -12.14 -8.36
N MET A 168 0.22 -13.06 -7.68
CA MET A 168 -0.69 -14.00 -8.28
C MET A 168 -1.96 -14.05 -7.43
N ASN A 169 -3.04 -13.45 -7.92
CA ASN A 169 -4.34 -13.54 -7.27
C ASN A 169 -4.90 -14.95 -7.47
N LEU A 170 -4.68 -15.81 -6.48
CA LEU A 170 -5.20 -17.18 -6.48
C LEU A 170 -6.65 -17.26 -5.96
N GLU A 171 -7.18 -16.17 -5.47
CA GLU A 171 -8.59 -16.12 -5.11
C GLU A 171 -9.44 -16.11 -6.38
N ARG A 172 -10.22 -17.17 -6.53
CA ARG A 172 -11.34 -17.09 -7.46
C ARG A 172 -12.23 -15.95 -6.99
N PRO A 173 -12.60 -14.99 -7.88
CA PRO A 173 -13.61 -14.04 -7.53
C PRO A 173 -14.79 -14.87 -6.99
N MET A 174 -15.18 -14.62 -5.74
CA MET A 174 -16.43 -15.18 -5.25
C MET A 174 -17.48 -14.67 -6.23
N ARG A 175 -17.84 -15.51 -7.20
CA ARG A 175 -19.14 -15.34 -7.83
C ARG A 175 -20.07 -15.23 -6.63
N GLN A 176 -20.79 -14.13 -6.53
CA GLN A 176 -21.99 -14.10 -5.71
C GLN A 176 -22.85 -15.25 -6.23
N GLY A 177 -22.55 -16.43 -5.70
CA GLY A 177 -23.19 -17.64 -6.09
C GLY A 177 -24.61 -17.51 -5.63
N THR A 178 -25.53 -17.43 -6.54
CA THR A 178 -26.89 -17.88 -6.32
C THR A 178 -26.78 -19.09 -5.41
N LYS A 179 -27.22 -18.98 -4.15
CA LYS A 179 -27.23 -20.11 -3.22
C LYS A 179 -27.88 -21.26 -3.96
N LEU A 180 -27.09 -22.27 -4.35
CA LEU A 180 -27.60 -23.52 -4.88
C LEU A 180 -28.33 -24.18 -3.73
N THR A 181 -29.59 -23.83 -3.57
CA THR A 181 -30.48 -24.58 -2.69
C THR A 181 -30.68 -25.95 -3.32
N LEU A 182 -30.74 -26.99 -2.48
CA LEU A 182 -31.04 -28.37 -2.89
C LEU A 182 -32.25 -28.46 -3.86
N ARG A 183 -33.15 -27.50 -3.80
CA ARG A 183 -34.31 -27.36 -4.68
C ARG A 183 -33.94 -27.10 -6.15
N ASN A 184 -32.78 -26.47 -6.44
CA ASN A 184 -32.32 -26.26 -7.82
C ASN A 184 -31.63 -27.48 -8.41
N PHE A 185 -31.20 -28.43 -7.56
CA PHE A 185 -30.62 -29.70 -8.01
C PHE A 185 -31.70 -30.72 -8.41
N LEU A 186 -32.85 -30.67 -7.76
CA LEU A 186 -33.94 -31.63 -8.01
C LEU A 186 -34.76 -31.28 -9.28
N ASN A 187 -34.70 -30.03 -9.73
CA ASN A 187 -35.41 -29.61 -10.96
C ASN A 187 -34.55 -29.74 -12.23
N ALA A 188 -33.29 -30.16 -12.13
CA ALA A 188 -32.38 -30.34 -13.28
C ALA A 188 -32.36 -31.77 -13.83
N SER A 189 -33.18 -32.70 -13.25
CA SER A 189 -33.23 -34.10 -13.65
C SER A 189 -34.42 -34.46 -14.54
N ASP A 190 -35.22 -33.47 -14.97
CA ASP A 190 -36.40 -33.69 -15.82
C ASP A 190 -36.27 -33.08 -17.23
N TYR A 191 -35.06 -33.22 -17.85
CA TYR A 191 -34.91 -33.02 -19.30
C TYR A 191 -33.95 -34.05 -19.88
#